data_b1a02b6ebe8ad898e6face0334c33246
#
_entry.id   b1a02b6ebe8ad898e6face0334c33246
#
_cell.length_a   1.000
_cell.length_b   1.000
_cell.length_c   1.000
_cell.angle_alpha   90.00
_cell.angle_beta   90.00
_cell.angle_gamma   90.00
#
_symmetry.space_group_name_H-M   'P 1'
#
loop_
_entity.id
_entity.type
_entity.pdbx_description
1 polymer ?
#
loop_
_entity_poly.entity_id
_entity_poly.type
_entity_poly.pdbx_seq_one_letter_code
_entity_poly.pdbx_strand_id
1 'polypeptide(L)'
;SELMGKCLGIDFGLKRTGISISDETNKIAFPLKTVKSDSLINEIQNINKTEAIEKIIIGKPYDLKGNLLNIETNIISLVKLLKNKFPNILVNRIDERFTSKIAKQTILDSGIGKMKRRSKENIDKVSATLILQSYLKKNNYD
;
A
#
# COMPACT_ATOMS: atom_id res chain seq x y z
N SER A 1 -15.24 -14.45 -3.46
CA SER A 1 -16.04 -14.35 -4.66
C SER A 1 -15.17 -14.31 -5.90
N GLU A 2 -15.70 -14.78 -6.96
CA GLU A 2 -14.99 -14.84 -8.24
C GLU A 2 -14.78 -13.46 -8.86
N LEU A 3 -15.45 -12.43 -8.38
CA LEU A 3 -15.33 -11.08 -8.90
C LEU A 3 -14.49 -10.20 -8.01
N MET A 4 -13.56 -10.77 -7.29
CA MET A 4 -12.71 -9.99 -6.41
C MET A 4 -11.79 -9.07 -7.20
N GLY A 5 -11.83 -7.81 -6.84
CA GLY A 5 -10.91 -6.83 -7.39
C GLY A 5 -9.53 -6.94 -6.77
N LYS A 6 -8.64 -6.12 -7.29
CA LYS A 6 -7.27 -6.06 -6.76
C LYS A 6 -7.21 -5.18 -5.52
N CYS A 7 -6.10 -5.28 -4.82
CA CYS A 7 -5.82 -4.45 -3.65
C CYS A 7 -4.72 -3.45 -3.99
N LEU A 8 -4.84 -2.24 -3.45
CA LEU A 8 -3.76 -1.26 -3.50
C LEU A 8 -3.10 -1.18 -2.13
N GLY A 9 -1.78 -1.04 -2.12
CA GLY A 9 -1.03 -0.73 -0.91
C GLY A 9 -0.56 0.71 -0.98
N ILE A 10 -0.65 1.42 0.12
CA ILE A 10 -0.31 2.84 0.19
C ILE A 10 0.68 3.07 1.32
N ASP A 11 1.81 3.67 0.99
CA ASP A 11 2.76 4.19 1.97
C ASP A 11 2.69 5.71 1.87
N PHE A 12 1.91 6.32 2.75
CA PHE A 12 1.64 7.75 2.68
C PHE A 12 2.76 8.57 3.29
N GLY A 13 3.25 9.55 2.52
CA GLY A 13 4.16 10.57 3.01
C GLY A 13 3.56 11.95 2.79
N LEU A 14 4.11 12.96 3.47
CA LEU A 14 3.59 14.32 3.31
C LEU A 14 3.80 14.86 1.90
N LYS A 15 4.94 14.53 1.28
CA LYS A 15 5.26 14.99 -0.07
C LYS A 15 4.96 13.96 -1.14
N ARG A 16 5.34 12.72 -0.90
CA ARG A 16 5.20 11.63 -1.87
C ARG A 16 4.53 10.44 -1.23
N THR A 17 3.78 9.72 -2.02
CA THR A 17 3.10 8.51 -1.58
C THR A 17 3.45 7.38 -2.55
N GLY A 18 3.88 6.26 -1.99
CA GLY A 18 4.13 5.05 -2.77
C GLY A 18 2.84 4.24 -2.92
N ILE A 19 2.67 3.65 -4.09
CA ILE A 19 1.50 2.83 -4.40
C ILE A 19 1.97 1.48 -4.93
N SER A 20 1.39 0.43 -4.40
CA SER A 20 1.57 -0.93 -4.88
C SER A 20 0.22 -1.53 -5.27
N ILE A 21 0.25 -2.60 -6.03
CA ILE A 21 -0.97 -3.26 -6.47
C ILE A 21 -0.78 -4.77 -6.41
N SER A 22 -1.85 -5.49 -6.13
CA SER A 22 -1.81 -6.94 -6.10
C SER A 22 -2.05 -7.54 -7.49
N ASP A 23 -1.67 -8.81 -7.64
CA ASP A 23 -2.08 -9.59 -8.80
C ASP A 23 -3.57 -9.93 -8.71
N GLU A 24 -4.10 -10.54 -9.75
CA GLU A 24 -5.53 -10.90 -9.81
C GLU A 24 -5.96 -11.86 -8.72
N THR A 25 -5.04 -12.69 -8.23
CA THR A 25 -5.34 -13.67 -7.19
C THR A 25 -5.19 -13.11 -5.79
N ASN A 26 -4.73 -11.87 -5.67
CA ASN A 26 -4.45 -11.20 -4.39
C ASN A 26 -3.44 -11.95 -3.52
N LYS A 27 -2.45 -12.55 -4.16
CA LYS A 27 -1.39 -13.27 -3.45
C LYS A 27 -0.05 -12.54 -3.47
N ILE A 28 0.24 -11.81 -4.54
CA ILE A 28 1.53 -11.15 -4.72
C ILE A 28 1.31 -9.66 -4.93
N ALA A 29 2.12 -8.85 -4.25
CA ALA A 29 2.12 -7.40 -4.40
C ALA A 29 3.26 -6.96 -5.32
N PHE A 30 2.98 -5.96 -6.14
CA PHE A 30 3.95 -5.36 -7.05
C PHE A 30 4.01 -3.85 -6.86
N PRO A 31 5.18 -3.24 -6.99
CA PRO A 31 5.26 -1.78 -6.96
C PRO A 31 4.58 -1.21 -8.21
N LEU A 32 3.80 -0.16 -8.03
CA LEU A 32 3.09 0.45 -9.14
C LEU A 32 3.68 1.80 -9.51
N LYS A 33 3.64 2.76 -8.59
CA LYS A 33 4.20 4.09 -8.84
C LYS A 33 4.33 4.87 -7.55
N THR A 34 5.06 5.97 -7.63
CA THR A 34 5.13 6.97 -6.57
C THR A 34 4.53 8.25 -7.14
N VAL A 35 3.67 8.89 -6.38
CA VAL A 35 2.99 10.10 -6.81
C VAL A 35 3.18 11.19 -5.75
N LYS A 36 2.97 12.44 -6.15
CA LYS A 36 2.84 13.53 -5.17
C LYS A 36 1.61 13.25 -4.34
N SER A 37 1.73 13.42 -3.03
CA SER A 37 0.61 13.10 -2.13
C SER A 37 -0.63 13.92 -2.43
N ASP A 38 -0.46 15.15 -2.91
CA ASP A 38 -1.58 15.99 -3.32
C ASP A 38 -2.38 15.40 -4.48
N SER A 39 -1.77 14.53 -5.28
CA SER A 39 -2.41 13.92 -6.44
C SER A 39 -2.94 12.52 -6.17
N LEU A 40 -2.85 12.05 -4.93
CA LEU A 40 -3.15 10.65 -4.62
C LEU A 40 -4.59 10.26 -4.96
N ILE A 41 -5.55 11.10 -4.61
CA ILE A 41 -6.97 10.79 -4.87
C ILE A 41 -7.22 10.65 -6.38
N ASN A 42 -6.69 11.59 -7.17
CA ASN A 42 -6.83 11.54 -8.62
C ASN A 42 -6.17 10.28 -9.19
N GLU A 43 -5.01 9.91 -8.64
CA GLU A 43 -4.30 8.73 -9.12
C GLU A 43 -5.07 7.45 -8.80
N ILE A 44 -5.63 7.34 -7.61
CA ILE A 44 -6.45 6.19 -7.26
C ILE A 44 -7.67 6.11 -8.17
N GLN A 45 -8.29 7.24 -8.45
CA GLN A 45 -9.42 7.30 -9.35
C GLN A 45 -9.05 6.79 -10.75
N ASN A 46 -7.88 7.20 -11.26
CA ASN A 46 -7.41 6.74 -12.56
C ASN A 46 -7.11 5.24 -12.56
N ILE A 47 -6.46 4.76 -11.53
CA ILE A 47 -6.17 3.32 -11.40
C ILE A 47 -7.48 2.53 -11.39
N ASN A 48 -8.47 3.01 -10.66
CA ASN A 48 -9.74 2.31 -10.52
C ASN A 48 -10.55 2.27 -11.82
N LYS A 49 -10.21 3.10 -12.80
CA LYS A 49 -10.88 3.06 -14.10
C LYS A 49 -10.46 1.86 -14.92
N THR A 50 -9.24 1.40 -14.76
CA THR A 50 -8.68 0.30 -15.56
C THR A 50 -8.54 -0.98 -14.75
N GLU A 51 -8.32 -0.87 -13.44
CA GLU A 51 -8.19 -2.00 -12.55
C GLU A 51 -9.34 -1.94 -11.55
N ALA A 52 -10.11 -2.98 -11.42
CA ALA A 52 -11.16 -3.01 -10.41
C ALA A 52 -10.51 -3.11 -9.03
N ILE A 53 -10.59 -2.05 -8.25
CA ILE A 53 -9.98 -2.01 -6.92
C ILE A 53 -11.04 -2.35 -5.87
N GLU A 54 -10.73 -3.36 -5.07
CA GLU A 54 -11.62 -3.82 -4.01
C GLU A 54 -11.23 -3.24 -2.64
N LYS A 55 -9.93 -3.14 -2.38
CA LYS A 55 -9.42 -2.70 -1.09
C LYS A 55 -8.24 -1.78 -1.25
N ILE A 56 -8.10 -0.86 -0.31
CA ILE A 56 -6.91 -0.03 -0.16
C ILE A 56 -6.35 -0.30 1.23
N ILE A 57 -5.08 -0.68 1.28
CA ILE A 57 -4.38 -1.01 2.52
C ILE A 57 -3.37 0.09 2.80
N ILE A 58 -3.52 0.76 3.93
CA ILE A 58 -2.63 1.87 4.30
C ILE A 58 -1.85 1.51 5.55
N GLY A 59 -0.54 1.68 5.49
CA GLY A 59 0.32 1.42 6.63
C GLY A 59 0.01 2.35 7.80
N LYS A 60 0.12 1.81 9.01
CA LYS A 60 -0.02 2.58 10.24
C LYS A 60 1.36 2.73 10.86
N PRO A 61 1.93 3.95 10.84
CA PRO A 61 3.33 4.13 11.20
C PRO A 61 3.53 4.29 12.71
N TYR A 62 4.52 3.55 13.22
CA TYR A 62 4.93 3.62 14.62
C TYR A 62 6.42 3.87 14.70
N ASP A 63 6.87 4.50 15.79
CA ASP A 63 8.29 4.61 16.06
C ASP A 63 8.79 3.34 16.77
N LEU A 64 10.08 3.29 17.07
CA LEU A 64 10.69 2.13 17.69
C LEU A 64 10.18 1.85 19.10
N LYS A 65 9.59 2.86 19.75
CA LYS A 65 9.01 2.71 21.09
C LYS A 65 7.54 2.30 21.07
N GLY A 66 6.97 2.15 19.88
CA GLY A 66 5.58 1.76 19.74
C GLY A 66 4.59 2.92 19.74
N ASN A 67 5.06 4.15 19.62
CA ASN A 67 4.20 5.32 19.54
C ASN A 67 3.87 5.65 18.09
N LEU A 68 2.64 6.06 17.83
CA LEU A 68 2.25 6.50 16.49
C LEU A 68 3.02 7.75 16.09
N LEU A 69 3.46 7.80 14.84
CA LEU A 69 4.12 8.98 14.30
C LEU A 69 3.10 10.09 14.05
N ASN A 70 3.58 11.33 14.07
CA ASN A 70 2.72 12.51 13.87
C ASN A 70 1.95 12.48 12.56
N ILE A 71 2.51 11.88 11.52
CA ILE A 71 1.86 11.78 10.22
C ILE A 71 0.54 11.00 10.29
N GLU A 72 0.32 10.25 11.35
CA GLU A 72 -0.92 9.47 11.48
C GLU A 72 -2.15 10.39 11.46
N THR A 73 -2.04 11.60 11.97
CA THR A 73 -3.13 12.58 11.90
C THR A 73 -3.54 12.84 10.45
N ASN A 74 -2.54 12.98 9.57
CA ASN A 74 -2.79 13.18 8.14
C ASN A 74 -3.39 11.93 7.50
N ILE A 75 -2.93 10.76 7.92
CA ILE A 75 -3.43 9.50 7.37
C ILE A 75 -4.88 9.28 7.76
N ILE A 76 -5.26 9.61 9.00
CA ILE A 76 -6.66 9.51 9.42
C ILE A 76 -7.55 10.38 8.54
N SER A 77 -7.11 11.60 8.23
CA SER A 77 -7.85 12.48 7.32
C SER A 77 -7.95 11.88 5.92
N LEU A 78 -6.87 11.28 5.44
CA LEU A 78 -6.85 10.61 4.14
C LEU A 78 -7.84 9.44 4.12
N VAL A 79 -7.88 8.64 5.17
CA VAL A 79 -8.79 7.50 5.25
C VAL A 79 -10.24 7.96 5.15
N LYS A 80 -10.58 9.04 5.87
CA LYS A 80 -11.93 9.60 5.80
C LYS A 80 -12.28 10.05 4.40
N LEU A 81 -11.33 10.72 3.74
CA LEU A 81 -11.52 11.20 2.37
C LEU A 81 -11.70 10.04 1.40
N LEU A 82 -10.90 8.98 1.54
CA LEU A 82 -11.02 7.81 0.68
C LEU A 82 -12.36 7.12 0.85
N LYS A 83 -12.81 6.95 2.08
CA LYS A 83 -14.10 6.32 2.35
C LYS A 83 -15.26 7.13 1.77
N ASN A 84 -15.14 8.43 1.81
CA ASN A 84 -16.17 9.32 1.26
C ASN A 84 -16.16 9.30 -0.27
N LYS A 85 -14.96 9.37 -0.87
CA LYS A 85 -14.81 9.43 -2.32
C LYS A 85 -15.07 8.08 -3.00
N PHE A 86 -14.70 7.00 -2.35
CA PHE A 86 -14.79 5.65 -2.91
C PHE A 86 -15.56 4.74 -1.93
N PRO A 87 -16.89 4.95 -1.80
CA PRO A 87 -17.65 4.20 -0.78
C PRO A 87 -17.70 2.69 -1.02
N ASN A 88 -17.40 2.23 -2.23
CA ASN A 88 -17.42 0.81 -2.54
C ASN A 88 -16.05 0.14 -2.37
N ILE A 89 -15.03 0.90 -2.01
CA ILE A 89 -13.69 0.35 -1.77
C ILE A 89 -13.47 0.29 -0.26
N LEU A 90 -13.08 -0.89 0.22
CA LEU A 90 -12.75 -1.06 1.64
C LEU A 90 -11.39 -0.45 1.91
N VAL A 91 -11.25 0.27 3.02
CA VAL A 91 -9.97 0.86 3.43
C VAL A 91 -9.57 0.23 4.74
N ASN A 92 -8.45 -0.49 4.73
CA ASN A 92 -7.92 -1.19 5.90
C ASN A 92 -6.55 -0.64 6.26
N ARG A 93 -6.17 -0.80 7.51
CA ARG A 93 -4.87 -0.38 8.01
C ARG A 93 -4.07 -1.61 8.42
N ILE A 94 -2.75 -1.51 8.28
CA ILE A 94 -1.86 -2.55 8.80
C ILE A 94 -0.71 -1.88 9.53
N ASP A 95 -0.38 -2.41 10.70
CA ASP A 95 0.73 -1.93 11.51
C ASP A 95 2.03 -2.22 10.76
N GLU A 96 2.77 -1.16 10.42
CA GLU A 96 4.00 -1.30 9.62
C GLU A 96 5.10 -2.06 10.37
N ARG A 97 5.01 -2.17 11.69
CA ARG A 97 5.99 -2.95 12.47
C ARG A 97 5.91 -4.43 12.16
N PHE A 98 4.77 -4.90 11.66
CA PHE A 98 4.55 -6.31 11.39
C PHE A 98 4.86 -6.70 9.95
N THR A 99 5.68 -5.92 9.25
CA THR A 99 6.19 -6.30 7.94
C THR A 99 7.03 -7.57 8.12
N SER A 100 6.54 -8.69 7.62
CA SER A 100 7.14 -9.98 7.89
C SER A 100 8.44 -10.19 7.13
N LYS A 101 9.32 -11.03 7.68
CA LYS A 101 10.53 -11.44 6.97
C LYS A 101 10.18 -12.16 5.67
N ILE A 102 9.07 -12.89 5.67
CA ILE A 102 8.61 -13.60 4.48
C ILE A 102 8.23 -12.62 3.38
N ALA A 103 7.52 -11.54 3.73
CA ALA A 103 7.17 -10.52 2.75
C ALA A 103 8.41 -9.85 2.16
N LYS A 104 9.38 -9.51 3.01
CA LYS A 104 10.65 -8.95 2.53
C LYS A 104 11.37 -9.91 1.59
N GLN A 105 11.42 -11.17 1.95
CA GLN A 105 12.10 -12.17 1.14
C GLN A 105 11.39 -12.37 -0.20
N THR A 106 10.06 -12.38 -0.19
CA THR A 106 9.28 -12.49 -1.42
C THR A 106 9.63 -11.39 -2.40
N ILE A 107 9.74 -10.16 -1.90
CA ILE A 107 10.08 -9.01 -2.75
C ILE A 107 11.51 -9.10 -3.25
N LEU A 108 12.45 -9.52 -2.40
CA LEU A 108 13.83 -9.70 -2.80
C LEU A 108 13.96 -10.80 -3.86
N ASP A 109 13.24 -11.90 -3.68
CA ASP A 109 13.28 -13.02 -4.62
C ASP A 109 12.69 -12.67 -5.98
N SER A 110 11.76 -11.73 -6.01
CA SER A 110 11.19 -11.28 -7.28
C SER A 110 12.16 -10.40 -8.07
N GLY A 111 13.27 -9.99 -7.47
CA GLY A 111 14.27 -9.15 -8.14
C GLY A 111 13.87 -7.71 -8.32
N ILE A 112 12.69 -7.32 -7.87
CA ILE A 112 12.16 -5.99 -8.10
C ILE A 112 12.92 -4.91 -7.34
N GLY A 113 13.47 -5.24 -6.18
CA GLY A 113 14.02 -4.24 -5.28
C GLY A 113 15.47 -3.84 -5.50
N LYS A 114 16.29 -4.73 -6.07
CA LYS A 114 17.76 -4.54 -6.00
C LYS A 114 18.29 -3.34 -6.74
N MET A 115 17.79 -3.08 -7.93
CA MET A 115 18.29 -1.98 -8.74
C MET A 115 17.56 -0.67 -8.52
N LYS A 116 16.37 -0.73 -7.94
CA LYS A 116 15.49 0.43 -7.83
C LYS A 116 15.43 1.07 -6.46
N ARG A 117 16.17 0.55 -5.49
CA ARG A 117 16.15 1.07 -4.11
C ARG A 117 16.86 2.39 -3.92
N ARG A 118 17.61 2.86 -4.92
CA ARG A 118 18.51 4.01 -4.74
C ARG A 118 17.82 5.36 -4.79
N SER A 119 16.66 5.47 -5.38
CA SER A 119 15.91 6.72 -5.41
C SER A 119 14.81 6.71 -4.35
N LYS A 120 14.45 7.89 -3.84
CA LYS A 120 13.38 7.99 -2.86
C LYS A 120 12.05 7.49 -3.41
N GLU A 121 11.78 7.75 -4.69
CA GLU A 121 10.56 7.28 -5.33
C GLU A 121 10.49 5.76 -5.36
N ASN A 122 11.60 5.10 -5.62
CA ASN A 122 11.62 3.65 -5.64
C ASN A 122 11.51 3.06 -4.25
N ILE A 123 12.10 3.72 -3.24
CA ILE A 123 11.96 3.31 -1.86
C ILE A 123 10.49 3.36 -1.44
N ASP A 124 9.78 4.43 -1.80
CA ASP A 124 8.36 4.57 -1.45
C ASP A 124 7.52 3.46 -2.09
N LYS A 125 7.79 3.10 -3.34
CA LYS A 125 7.10 2.00 -4.00
C LYS A 125 7.38 0.65 -3.34
N VAL A 126 8.64 0.44 -2.93
CA VAL A 126 9.01 -0.80 -2.25
C VAL A 126 8.33 -0.88 -0.89
N SER A 127 8.30 0.23 -0.15
CA SER A 127 7.62 0.29 1.15
C SER A 127 6.13 -0.02 1.00
N ALA A 128 5.48 0.57 0.00
CA ALA A 128 4.07 0.30 -0.27
C ALA A 128 3.84 -1.18 -0.63
N THR A 129 4.79 -1.77 -1.35
CA THR A 129 4.72 -3.17 -1.73
C THR A 129 4.84 -4.09 -0.52
N LEU A 130 5.75 -3.75 0.42
CA LEU A 130 5.89 -4.51 1.66
C LEU A 130 4.63 -4.43 2.51
N ILE A 131 4.04 -3.26 2.60
CA ILE A 131 2.78 -3.06 3.33
C ILE A 131 1.69 -3.97 2.75
N LEU A 132 1.53 -3.94 1.44
CA LEU A 132 0.50 -4.75 0.79
C LEU A 132 0.81 -6.24 0.90
N GLN A 133 2.06 -6.65 0.67
CA GLN A 133 2.42 -8.05 0.75
C GLN A 133 2.20 -8.61 2.15
N SER A 134 2.49 -7.84 3.18
CA SER A 134 2.25 -8.25 4.56
C SER A 134 0.77 -8.48 4.82
N TYR A 135 -0.08 -7.60 4.30
CA TYR A 135 -1.52 -7.74 4.41
C TYR A 135 -2.01 -8.99 3.69
N LEU A 136 -1.56 -9.19 2.45
CA LEU A 136 -1.98 -10.34 1.64
C LEU A 136 -1.58 -11.66 2.29
N LYS A 137 -0.36 -11.76 2.81
CA LYS A 137 0.11 -12.94 3.50
C LYS A 137 -0.75 -13.24 4.73
N LYS A 138 -1.06 -12.22 5.49
CA LYS A 138 -1.85 -12.38 6.70
C LYS A 138 -3.26 -12.88 6.41
N ASN A 139 -3.86 -12.42 5.32
CA ASN A 139 -5.27 -12.71 5.00
C ASN A 139 -5.45 -13.89 4.07
N ASN A 140 -4.39 -14.33 3.40
CA ASN A 140 -4.44 -15.50 2.50
C ASN A 140 -3.73 -16.71 3.09
N TYR A 141 -3.44 -16.65 4.36
CA TYR A 141 -2.66 -17.69 5.01
C TYR A 141 -3.41 -19.03 5.09
N ASP A 142 -4.68 -18.95 5.13
CA ASP A 142 -5.49 -20.12 5.17
C ASP A 142 -5.63 -20.75 3.77
#